data_efd9421120c79b3048bc9e9acd58ba97
#
_entry.id   efd9421120c79b3048bc9e9acd58ba97
#
_cell.length_a   1.000
_cell.length_b   1.000
_cell.length_c   1.000
_cell.angle_alpha   90.00
_cell.angle_beta   90.00
_cell.angle_gamma   90.00
#
_symmetry.space_group_name_H-M   'P 1'
#
loop_
_entity.id
_entity.type
_entity.pdbx_description
1 polymer ?
#
loop_
_entity_poly.entity_id
_entity_poly.type
_entity_poly.pdbx_seq_one_letter_code
_entity_poly.pdbx_strand_id
1 'polypeptide(L)'
;MIKSSKTNSTANASKTNKPKEAKIPGQNLPSCLWMMAGVVKKKTCNNYYDCTSCRYDAAMIKKAATGRHLSWQDAMRKHDSRDRTCRHTMTRRTGHRVCPMNYNCARCDFDQIFEDSLSPAAIRSTMDLADIKGFTLAKGDYFHSGHTWARIEAGGILKIGMDDFTCKVLGGPHGFDLPLIGQELNQGKAGWGIRQKENFAGIQSPINGIITKVNHKIRKSPELPQQDPYGKGWLFTVHNSDIKNTVKGLMAEEESLNWLDQEVKDLELMIEDILGPLNVDGGFLRPDIFGSLPGLGWNNLTRRFLGS
;
A
#
# COMPACT_ATOMS: atom_id res chain seq x y z
N MET A 1 -19.33 32.76 -60.88
CA MET A 1 -20.11 32.53 -59.66
C MET A 1 -19.80 31.12 -59.16
N ILE A 2 -18.85 30.98 -58.23
CA ILE A 2 -18.45 29.69 -57.67
C ILE A 2 -18.84 29.72 -56.20
N LYS A 3 -19.80 28.86 -55.78
CA LYS A 3 -20.25 28.74 -54.39
C LYS A 3 -19.29 27.83 -53.64
N SER A 4 -18.62 28.35 -52.58
CA SER A 4 -17.81 27.60 -51.67
C SER A 4 -18.68 26.93 -50.61
N SER A 5 -18.63 25.61 -50.51
CA SER A 5 -19.28 24.83 -49.47
C SER A 5 -18.34 24.71 -48.25
N LYS A 6 -18.77 25.20 -47.09
CA LYS A 6 -18.11 25.00 -45.79
C LYS A 6 -18.52 23.63 -45.24
N THR A 7 -17.56 22.73 -45.12
CA THR A 7 -17.71 21.46 -44.40
C THR A 7 -17.42 21.69 -42.91
N ASN A 8 -18.43 21.56 -42.06
CA ASN A 8 -18.29 21.50 -40.63
C ASN A 8 -17.81 20.10 -40.22
N SER A 9 -16.57 19.99 -39.72
CA SER A 9 -16.10 18.79 -39.08
C SER A 9 -16.35 18.92 -37.57
N THR A 10 -17.35 18.23 -37.06
CA THR A 10 -17.59 18.04 -35.63
C THR A 10 -16.61 16.99 -35.10
N ALA A 11 -15.61 17.43 -34.34
CA ALA A 11 -14.72 16.54 -33.63
C ALA A 11 -15.48 15.92 -32.44
N ASN A 12 -15.78 14.62 -32.56
CA ASN A 12 -16.26 13.81 -31.42
C ASN A 12 -15.13 13.58 -30.41
N ALA A 13 -15.15 14.33 -29.30
CA ALA A 13 -14.30 14.05 -28.18
C ALA A 13 -14.78 12.76 -27.49
N SER A 14 -14.03 11.69 -27.66
CA SER A 14 -14.26 10.43 -26.95
C SER A 14 -14.11 10.65 -25.44
N LYS A 15 -15.22 10.51 -24.71
CA LYS A 15 -15.22 10.46 -23.24
C LYS A 15 -14.49 9.18 -22.83
N THR A 16 -13.26 9.32 -22.37
CA THR A 16 -12.53 8.23 -21.72
C THR A 16 -13.27 7.84 -20.46
N ASN A 17 -13.93 6.69 -20.48
CA ASN A 17 -14.52 6.07 -19.30
C ASN A 17 -13.38 5.72 -18.34
N LYS A 18 -13.28 6.45 -17.20
CA LYS A 18 -12.43 6.05 -16.10
C LYS A 18 -12.92 4.69 -15.58
N PRO A 19 -12.00 3.73 -15.32
CA PRO A 19 -12.38 2.45 -14.74
C PRO A 19 -13.13 2.69 -13.42
N LYS A 20 -14.30 2.07 -13.27
CA LYS A 20 -15.02 2.07 -11.98
C LYS A 20 -14.16 1.30 -10.97
N GLU A 21 -13.75 1.97 -9.90
CA GLU A 21 -13.07 1.34 -8.77
C GLU A 21 -13.94 0.19 -8.26
N ALA A 22 -13.44 -1.04 -8.39
CA ALA A 22 -14.09 -2.20 -7.83
C ALA A 22 -14.03 -2.10 -6.29
N LYS A 23 -15.19 -2.07 -5.64
CA LYS A 23 -15.30 -2.06 -4.19
C LYS A 23 -15.15 -3.49 -3.70
N ILE A 24 -14.28 -3.72 -2.73
CA ILE A 24 -14.25 -4.99 -1.99
C ILE A 24 -15.60 -5.09 -1.27
N PRO A 25 -16.37 -6.19 -1.45
CA PRO A 25 -17.65 -6.36 -0.77
C PRO A 25 -17.45 -6.33 0.75
N GLY A 26 -18.19 -5.45 1.45
CA GLY A 26 -18.17 -5.34 2.91
C GLY A 26 -17.30 -4.24 3.50
N GLN A 27 -16.54 -3.47 2.73
CA GLN A 27 -15.77 -2.34 3.26
C GLN A 27 -16.59 -1.05 3.30
N ASN A 28 -16.90 -0.57 4.50
CA ASN A 28 -17.37 0.79 4.70
C ASN A 28 -16.18 1.75 4.59
N LEU A 29 -16.14 2.58 3.54
CA LEU A 29 -15.13 3.62 3.39
C LEU A 29 -15.13 4.54 4.63
N PRO A 30 -13.96 4.88 5.18
CA PRO A 30 -13.86 5.71 6.37
C PRO A 30 -14.41 7.13 6.10
N SER A 31 -14.93 7.76 7.12
CA SER A 31 -15.44 9.14 7.05
C SER A 31 -14.30 10.11 6.74
N CYS A 32 -14.56 11.09 5.86
CA CYS A 32 -13.61 12.16 5.58
C CYS A 32 -13.41 13.07 6.81
N LEU A 33 -12.21 13.63 6.98
CA LEU A 33 -11.88 14.56 8.07
C LEU A 33 -12.88 15.73 8.16
N TRP A 34 -13.30 16.28 7.02
CA TRP A 34 -14.33 17.34 6.96
C TRP A 34 -15.71 16.90 7.47
N MET A 35 -16.04 15.64 7.27
CA MET A 35 -17.27 15.06 7.83
C MET A 35 -17.11 14.81 9.34
N MET A 36 -15.99 14.28 9.78
CA MET A 36 -15.73 14.06 11.21
C MET A 36 -15.70 15.36 12.00
N ALA A 37 -15.24 16.45 11.39
CA ALA A 37 -15.30 17.79 11.98
C ALA A 37 -16.69 18.46 11.88
N GLY A 38 -17.69 17.78 11.36
CA GLY A 38 -19.06 18.31 11.26
C GLY A 38 -19.29 19.39 10.19
N VAL A 39 -18.30 19.67 9.32
CA VAL A 39 -18.42 20.69 8.27
C VAL A 39 -19.29 20.23 7.11
N VAL A 40 -19.29 18.93 6.82
CA VAL A 40 -20.10 18.32 5.77
C VAL A 40 -20.89 17.13 6.31
N LYS A 41 -22.13 16.95 5.83
CA LYS A 41 -23.04 15.93 6.37
C LYS A 41 -22.65 14.50 5.97
N LYS A 42 -22.15 14.30 4.75
CA LYS A 42 -21.79 12.96 4.22
C LYS A 42 -20.63 13.06 3.25
N LYS A 43 -19.51 12.51 3.65
CA LYS A 43 -18.33 12.36 2.78
C LYS A 43 -17.44 11.24 3.29
N THR A 44 -17.12 10.29 2.43
CA THR A 44 -16.16 9.23 2.70
C THR A 44 -14.78 9.63 2.18
N CYS A 45 -13.73 9.15 2.83
CA CYS A 45 -12.36 9.34 2.39
C CYS A 45 -11.98 8.22 1.41
N ASN A 46 -11.57 8.58 0.21
CA ASN A 46 -11.04 7.66 -0.80
C ASN A 46 -9.57 7.96 -1.14
N ASN A 47 -8.89 8.76 -0.33
CA ASN A 47 -7.50 9.17 -0.53
C ASN A 47 -6.62 8.83 0.69
N TYR A 48 -6.99 7.80 1.46
CA TYR A 48 -6.22 7.30 2.61
C TYR A 48 -5.75 8.39 3.58
N TYR A 49 -6.58 9.42 3.77
CA TYR A 49 -6.28 10.62 4.57
C TYR A 49 -5.03 11.41 4.15
N ASP A 50 -4.49 11.15 2.96
CA ASP A 50 -3.51 12.06 2.35
C ASP A 50 -4.22 13.31 1.86
N CYS A 51 -4.48 14.23 2.80
CA CYS A 51 -5.19 15.48 2.51
C CYS A 51 -4.34 16.41 1.64
N THR A 52 -3.02 16.31 1.66
CA THR A 52 -2.11 17.16 0.91
C THR A 52 -2.25 16.98 -0.60
N SER A 53 -2.53 15.77 -1.07
CA SER A 53 -2.79 15.47 -2.48
C SER A 53 -4.28 15.43 -2.84
N CYS A 54 -5.18 15.68 -1.87
CA CYS A 54 -6.62 15.50 -2.04
C CYS A 54 -7.28 16.71 -2.73
N ARG A 55 -7.82 16.49 -3.95
CA ARG A 55 -8.56 17.54 -4.68
C ARG A 55 -9.79 18.06 -3.93
N TYR A 56 -10.46 17.21 -3.15
CA TYR A 56 -11.60 17.62 -2.36
C TYR A 56 -11.17 18.52 -1.19
N ASP A 57 -10.09 18.15 -0.49
CA ASP A 57 -9.53 18.97 0.58
C ASP A 57 -9.11 20.35 0.08
N ALA A 58 -8.35 20.42 -1.01
CA ALA A 58 -7.94 21.67 -1.64
C ALA A 58 -9.14 22.56 -2.02
N ALA A 59 -10.22 21.98 -2.57
CA ALA A 59 -11.43 22.71 -2.90
C ALA A 59 -12.16 23.23 -1.66
N MET A 60 -12.19 22.46 -0.57
CA MET A 60 -12.82 22.86 0.68
C MET A 60 -12.01 23.94 1.41
N ILE A 61 -10.69 23.86 1.41
CA ILE A 61 -9.79 24.92 1.93
C ILE A 61 -10.05 26.23 1.18
N LYS A 62 -10.12 26.18 -0.15
CA LYS A 62 -10.42 27.37 -0.97
C LYS A 62 -11.79 27.97 -0.64
N LYS A 63 -12.82 27.15 -0.41
CA LYS A 63 -14.15 27.61 0.01
C LYS A 63 -14.12 28.22 1.43
N ALA A 64 -13.36 27.64 2.34
CA ALA A 64 -13.17 28.17 3.69
C ALA A 64 -12.46 29.55 3.66
N ALA A 65 -11.42 29.69 2.84
CA ALA A 65 -10.73 30.97 2.66
C ALA A 65 -11.62 32.09 2.11
N THR A 66 -12.67 31.77 1.35
CA THR A 66 -13.67 32.75 0.87
C THR A 66 -14.84 32.98 1.84
N GLY A 67 -14.79 32.43 3.05
CA GLY A 67 -15.86 32.56 4.07
C GLY A 67 -17.12 31.76 3.78
N ARG A 68 -17.18 30.98 2.71
CA ARG A 68 -18.37 30.19 2.32
C ARG A 68 -18.62 28.98 3.23
N HIS A 69 -17.59 28.48 3.88
CA HIS A 69 -17.64 27.39 4.85
C HIS A 69 -16.58 27.60 5.94
N LEU A 70 -16.80 27.02 7.11
CA LEU A 70 -15.74 26.91 8.10
C LEU A 70 -14.66 25.95 7.59
N SER A 71 -13.40 26.20 7.95
CA SER A 71 -12.39 25.17 7.85
C SER A 71 -12.71 24.04 8.84
N TRP A 72 -12.22 22.82 8.60
CA TRP A 72 -12.39 21.75 9.57
C TRP A 72 -11.69 22.08 10.90
N GLN A 73 -10.57 22.81 10.85
CA GLN A 73 -9.86 23.30 12.03
C GLN A 73 -10.74 24.29 12.83
N ASP A 74 -11.39 25.23 12.16
CA ASP A 74 -12.25 26.22 12.82
C ASP A 74 -13.52 25.57 13.39
N ALA A 75 -14.06 24.56 12.71
CA ALA A 75 -15.16 23.77 13.26
C ALA A 75 -14.76 23.07 14.55
N MET A 76 -13.58 22.43 14.57
CA MET A 76 -13.07 21.73 15.75
C MET A 76 -12.66 22.70 16.90
N ARG A 77 -12.24 23.92 16.59
CA ARG A 77 -11.92 24.95 17.58
C ARG A 77 -13.13 25.40 18.39
N LYS A 78 -14.34 25.18 17.89
CA LYS A 78 -15.60 25.50 18.60
C LYS A 78 -15.89 24.55 19.74
N HIS A 79 -15.29 23.38 19.77
CA HIS A 79 -15.39 22.45 20.89
C HIS A 79 -14.55 22.92 22.09
N ASP A 80 -14.94 22.51 23.29
CA ASP A 80 -14.15 22.74 24.47
C ASP A 80 -12.74 22.16 24.31
N SER A 81 -11.75 22.78 24.95
CA SER A 81 -10.34 22.37 24.81
C SER A 81 -10.09 20.91 25.15
N ARG A 82 -10.89 20.34 26.07
CA ARG A 82 -10.82 18.93 26.47
C ARG A 82 -11.34 17.95 25.40
N ASP A 83 -12.24 18.41 24.55
CA ASP A 83 -12.92 17.61 23.51
C ASP A 83 -12.31 17.78 22.12
N ARG A 84 -11.25 18.60 22.02
CA ARG A 84 -10.54 18.84 20.76
C ARG A 84 -9.69 17.65 20.38
N THR A 85 -10.31 16.65 19.79
CA THR A 85 -9.62 15.43 19.33
C THR A 85 -8.59 15.73 18.24
N CYS A 86 -7.35 15.21 18.41
CA CYS A 86 -6.29 15.37 17.42
C CYS A 86 -6.70 14.81 16.04
N ARG A 87 -6.24 15.44 14.94
CA ARG A 87 -6.52 14.95 13.58
C ARG A 87 -6.12 13.50 13.36
N HIS A 88 -4.99 13.08 13.95
CA HIS A 88 -4.51 11.71 13.83
C HIS A 88 -5.40 10.70 14.59
N THR A 89 -5.99 11.09 15.71
CA THR A 89 -6.99 10.30 16.42
C THR A 89 -8.31 10.23 15.62
N MET A 90 -8.78 11.36 15.07
CA MET A 90 -9.99 11.38 14.22
C MET A 90 -9.84 10.43 13.03
N THR A 91 -8.66 10.37 12.43
CA THR A 91 -8.34 9.47 11.32
C THR A 91 -7.92 8.06 11.76
N ARG A 92 -8.03 7.73 13.04
CA ARG A 92 -7.67 6.43 13.64
C ARG A 92 -6.20 6.03 13.44
N ARG A 93 -5.33 6.99 13.16
CA ARG A 93 -3.89 6.75 12.96
C ARG A 93 -3.11 6.69 14.27
N THR A 94 -3.71 7.09 15.37
CA THR A 94 -3.18 7.02 16.73
C THR A 94 -4.30 6.83 17.74
N GLY A 95 -3.95 6.39 18.97
CA GLY A 95 -4.88 6.33 20.08
C GLY A 95 -5.48 7.72 20.44
N HIS A 96 -6.34 7.75 21.46
CA HIS A 96 -7.01 9.00 21.86
C HIS A 96 -5.97 10.05 22.30
N ARG A 97 -6.06 11.23 21.66
CA ARG A 97 -5.21 12.39 21.96
C ARG A 97 -6.02 13.68 21.80
N VAL A 98 -5.99 14.54 22.80
CA VAL A 98 -6.51 15.89 22.72
C VAL A 98 -5.50 16.79 22.03
N CYS A 99 -5.94 17.68 21.15
CA CYS A 99 -5.08 18.59 20.40
C CYS A 99 -4.58 19.76 21.29
N PRO A 100 -3.28 19.83 21.66
CA PRO A 100 -2.76 20.92 22.47
C PRO A 100 -2.48 22.20 21.67
N MET A 101 -2.36 22.09 20.34
CA MET A 101 -1.89 23.15 19.45
C MET A 101 -3.02 23.87 18.71
N ASN A 102 -4.27 23.72 19.19
CA ASN A 102 -5.44 24.36 18.58
C ASN A 102 -5.53 24.16 17.04
N TYR A 103 -5.17 22.95 16.59
CA TYR A 103 -5.10 22.52 15.17
C TYR A 103 -4.09 23.30 14.31
N ASN A 104 -3.08 23.92 14.93
CA ASN A 104 -1.93 24.45 14.21
C ASN A 104 -0.91 23.32 13.97
N CYS A 105 -1.26 22.37 13.09
CA CYS A 105 -0.48 21.17 12.83
C CYS A 105 0.92 21.49 12.28
N ALA A 106 1.07 22.55 11.49
CA ALA A 106 2.36 22.99 10.94
C ALA A 106 3.40 23.38 12.00
N ARG A 107 2.97 23.65 13.25
CA ARG A 107 3.85 23.96 14.39
C ARG A 107 3.72 22.97 15.53
N CYS A 108 3.17 21.80 15.26
CA CYS A 108 2.95 20.75 16.25
C CYS A 108 4.05 19.71 16.16
N ASP A 109 4.92 19.62 17.16
CA ASP A 109 6.02 18.65 17.19
C ASP A 109 5.50 17.22 17.03
N PHE A 110 4.37 16.88 17.66
CA PHE A 110 3.77 15.57 17.49
C PHE A 110 3.36 15.32 16.02
N ASP A 111 2.76 16.31 15.36
CA ASP A 111 2.36 16.21 13.97
C ASP A 111 3.57 16.04 13.05
N GLN A 112 4.63 16.81 13.28
CA GLN A 112 5.87 16.73 12.52
C GLN A 112 6.54 15.37 12.71
N ILE A 113 6.80 14.95 13.95
CA ILE A 113 7.41 13.65 14.26
C ILE A 113 6.56 12.50 13.71
N PHE A 114 5.23 12.60 13.85
CA PHE A 114 4.31 11.56 13.35
C PHE A 114 4.32 11.47 11.83
N GLU A 115 4.25 12.60 11.12
CA GLU A 115 4.32 12.60 9.65
C GLU A 115 5.72 12.22 9.15
N ASP A 116 6.79 12.62 9.83
CA ASP A 116 8.16 12.22 9.51
C ASP A 116 8.37 10.72 9.71
N SER A 117 7.81 10.13 10.78
CA SER A 117 7.86 8.69 11.00
C SER A 117 7.09 7.88 9.93
N LEU A 118 6.10 8.52 9.31
CA LEU A 118 5.34 7.95 8.19
C LEU A 118 5.96 8.32 6.82
N SER A 119 6.97 9.19 6.80
CA SER A 119 7.63 9.67 5.57
C SER A 119 8.84 8.80 5.25
N PRO A 120 9.01 8.31 4.02
CA PRO A 120 10.14 7.44 3.67
C PRO A 120 11.47 8.18 3.50
N ALA A 121 11.64 9.36 4.08
CA ALA A 121 12.82 10.19 3.90
C ALA A 121 13.96 9.95 4.90
N ALA A 122 13.83 8.97 5.81
CA ALA A 122 14.89 8.64 6.73
C ALA A 122 15.90 7.70 6.08
N ILE A 123 17.07 8.26 5.79
CA ILE A 123 18.35 7.55 5.63
C ILE A 123 18.26 6.29 4.76
N ARG A 124 18.53 6.44 3.47
CA ARG A 124 19.07 5.35 2.66
C ARG A 124 20.49 5.01 3.19
N SER A 125 20.57 4.26 4.27
CA SER A 125 21.65 3.28 4.36
C SER A 125 21.48 2.41 3.12
N THR A 126 22.52 2.19 2.35
CA THR A 126 22.55 1.19 1.29
C THR A 126 21.94 -0.08 1.88
N MET A 127 20.73 -0.46 1.41
CA MET A 127 20.11 -1.68 1.88
C MET A 127 21.06 -2.81 1.57
N ASP A 128 21.44 -3.58 2.57
CA ASP A 128 22.23 -4.77 2.38
C ASP A 128 21.27 -5.84 1.83
N LEU A 129 21.43 -6.17 0.55
CA LEU A 129 20.64 -7.15 -0.15
C LEU A 129 21.46 -8.44 -0.30
N ALA A 130 20.86 -9.56 0.06
CA ALA A 130 21.37 -10.87 -0.32
C ALA A 130 20.77 -11.27 -1.67
N ASP A 131 21.55 -11.93 -2.52
CA ASP A 131 21.07 -12.53 -3.77
C ASP A 131 21.08 -14.06 -3.62
N ILE A 132 19.97 -14.69 -3.98
CA ILE A 132 19.79 -16.13 -4.00
C ILE A 132 19.24 -16.50 -5.37
N LYS A 133 20.11 -17.01 -6.25
CA LYS A 133 19.76 -17.44 -7.60
C LYS A 133 18.97 -16.38 -8.40
N GLY A 134 19.33 -15.10 -8.24
CA GLY A 134 18.70 -13.98 -8.93
C GLY A 134 17.47 -13.40 -8.23
N PHE A 135 17.12 -13.88 -7.04
CA PHE A 135 16.12 -13.28 -6.16
C PHE A 135 16.81 -12.53 -5.02
N THR A 136 16.38 -11.30 -4.77
CA THR A 136 16.97 -10.47 -3.73
C THR A 136 16.15 -10.49 -2.45
N LEU A 137 16.83 -10.41 -1.31
CA LEU A 137 16.22 -10.34 0.01
C LEU A 137 16.92 -9.24 0.82
N ALA A 138 16.13 -8.34 1.43
CA ALA A 138 16.70 -7.27 2.25
C ALA A 138 17.06 -7.80 3.64
N LYS A 139 18.35 -7.77 3.98
CA LYS A 139 18.81 -8.13 5.32
C LYS A 139 18.28 -7.13 6.35
N GLY A 140 17.92 -7.63 7.54
CA GLY A 140 17.35 -6.81 8.60
C GLY A 140 15.85 -6.57 8.52
N ASP A 141 15.17 -7.05 7.48
CA ASP A 141 13.72 -7.14 7.43
C ASP A 141 13.23 -8.50 7.95
N TYR A 142 11.96 -8.56 8.33
CA TYR A 142 11.28 -9.79 8.74
C TYR A 142 10.41 -10.29 7.59
N PHE A 143 10.35 -11.60 7.38
CA PHE A 143 9.65 -12.22 6.25
C PHE A 143 8.56 -13.19 6.73
N HIS A 144 7.44 -13.16 6.06
CA HIS A 144 6.32 -14.09 6.25
C HIS A 144 6.32 -15.11 5.11
N SER A 145 5.93 -16.35 5.39
CA SER A 145 5.83 -17.44 4.40
C SER A 145 4.93 -17.14 3.19
N GLY A 146 4.04 -16.15 3.29
CA GLY A 146 3.26 -15.61 2.18
C GLY A 146 3.97 -14.49 1.42
N HIS A 147 5.29 -14.45 1.41
CA HIS A 147 6.11 -13.53 0.63
C HIS A 147 5.83 -12.05 0.86
N THR A 148 5.57 -11.70 2.10
CA THR A 148 5.48 -10.31 2.56
C THR A 148 6.61 -10.02 3.53
N TRP A 149 7.16 -8.81 3.44
CA TRP A 149 8.18 -8.36 4.38
C TRP A 149 7.61 -7.32 5.34
N ALA A 150 8.18 -7.26 6.54
CA ALA A 150 7.88 -6.29 7.57
C ALA A 150 9.18 -5.66 8.08
N ARG A 151 9.28 -4.33 8.03
CA ARG A 151 10.39 -3.53 8.56
C ARG A 151 9.93 -2.75 9.76
N ILE A 152 10.63 -2.89 10.89
CA ILE A 152 10.36 -2.11 12.09
C ILE A 152 10.87 -0.68 11.90
N GLU A 153 9.98 0.28 12.09
CA GLU A 153 10.30 1.71 12.11
C GLU A 153 10.06 2.28 13.52
N ALA A 154 10.42 3.53 13.74
CA ALA A 154 10.24 4.18 15.04
C ALA A 154 8.74 4.24 15.44
N GLY A 155 8.49 4.32 16.76
CA GLY A 155 7.13 4.57 17.29
C GLY A 155 6.13 3.42 17.17
N GLY A 156 6.58 2.17 17.10
CA GLY A 156 5.66 1.03 17.01
C GLY A 156 5.08 0.83 15.61
N ILE A 157 5.71 1.41 14.59
CA ILE A 157 5.30 1.30 13.20
C ILE A 157 6.07 0.18 12.52
N LEU A 158 5.36 -0.63 11.74
CA LEU A 158 5.95 -1.59 10.81
C LEU A 158 5.55 -1.19 9.38
N LYS A 159 6.53 -1.17 8.50
CA LYS A 159 6.32 -0.98 7.06
C LYS A 159 6.22 -2.34 6.40
N ILE A 160 5.22 -2.51 5.54
CA ILE A 160 4.89 -3.78 4.89
C ILE A 160 5.02 -3.65 3.39
N GLY A 161 5.58 -4.69 2.76
CA GLY A 161 5.64 -4.79 1.30
C GLY A 161 5.68 -6.24 0.84
N MET A 162 5.74 -6.44 -0.47
CA MET A 162 6.00 -7.73 -1.11
C MET A 162 7.50 -7.90 -1.31
N ASP A 163 8.00 -9.13 -1.23
CA ASP A 163 9.37 -9.43 -1.56
C ASP A 163 9.64 -9.50 -3.08
N ASP A 164 10.90 -9.53 -3.44
CA ASP A 164 11.34 -9.61 -4.83
C ASP A 164 10.91 -10.93 -5.49
N PHE A 165 10.83 -12.02 -4.72
CA PHE A 165 10.40 -13.33 -5.22
C PHE A 165 8.96 -13.25 -5.78
N THR A 166 8.01 -12.81 -4.97
CA THR A 166 6.63 -12.64 -5.43
C THR A 166 6.53 -11.71 -6.63
N CYS A 167 7.26 -10.59 -6.60
CA CYS A 167 7.25 -9.63 -7.70
C CYS A 167 7.73 -10.25 -9.02
N LYS A 168 8.72 -11.13 -8.98
CA LYS A 168 9.25 -11.82 -10.16
C LYS A 168 8.39 -13.01 -10.58
N VAL A 169 7.85 -13.76 -9.62
CA VAL A 169 7.03 -14.96 -9.91
C VAL A 169 5.69 -14.56 -10.53
N LEU A 170 5.01 -13.58 -9.96
CA LEU A 170 3.69 -13.16 -10.45
C LEU A 170 3.77 -12.14 -11.58
N GLY A 171 4.93 -11.50 -11.78
CA GLY A 171 5.12 -10.41 -12.73
C GLY A 171 4.54 -9.08 -12.25
N GLY A 172 4.54 -8.09 -13.14
CA GLY A 172 4.08 -6.73 -12.81
C GLY A 172 2.57 -6.67 -12.56
N PRO A 173 2.13 -6.30 -11.36
CA PRO A 173 0.71 -6.21 -11.05
C PRO A 173 0.05 -5.05 -11.79
N HIS A 174 -1.22 -5.23 -12.20
CA HIS A 174 -2.05 -4.18 -12.75
C HIS A 174 -2.67 -3.29 -11.67
N GLY A 175 -2.68 -3.76 -10.43
CA GLY A 175 -3.19 -3.02 -9.30
C GLY A 175 -3.18 -3.80 -7.99
N PHE A 176 -3.45 -3.08 -6.93
CA PHE A 176 -3.53 -3.61 -5.56
C PHE A 176 -4.84 -3.21 -4.91
N ASP A 177 -5.44 -4.15 -4.20
CA ASP A 177 -6.54 -3.89 -3.28
C ASP A 177 -5.94 -3.70 -1.88
N LEU A 178 -5.52 -2.46 -1.58
CA LEU A 178 -4.86 -2.12 -0.32
C LEU A 178 -5.87 -1.88 0.80
N PRO A 179 -5.49 -2.19 2.06
CA PRO A 179 -6.35 -1.96 3.21
C PRO A 179 -6.60 -0.47 3.44
N LEU A 180 -7.67 -0.15 4.18
CA LEU A 180 -7.99 1.23 4.51
C LEU A 180 -7.24 1.67 5.77
N ILE A 181 -6.87 2.96 5.83
CA ILE A 181 -6.33 3.55 7.06
C ILE A 181 -7.34 3.41 8.19
N GLY A 182 -6.87 2.96 9.36
CA GLY A 182 -7.68 2.64 10.52
C GLY A 182 -8.33 1.25 10.48
N GLN A 183 -8.11 0.47 9.43
CA GLN A 183 -8.51 -0.94 9.38
C GLN A 183 -7.57 -1.76 10.27
N GLU A 184 -8.15 -2.71 11.00
CA GLU A 184 -7.40 -3.70 11.76
C GLU A 184 -7.01 -4.86 10.85
N LEU A 185 -5.76 -5.29 10.96
CA LEU A 185 -5.23 -6.49 10.33
C LEU A 185 -5.01 -7.58 11.37
N ASN A 186 -5.25 -8.82 10.95
CA ASN A 186 -4.96 -10.01 11.74
C ASN A 186 -3.96 -10.88 10.98
N GLN A 187 -2.88 -11.26 11.67
CA GLN A 187 -1.83 -12.13 11.12
C GLN A 187 -2.43 -13.43 10.56
N GLY A 188 -1.97 -13.85 9.39
CA GLY A 188 -2.45 -15.06 8.71
C GLY A 188 -3.83 -14.94 8.05
N LYS A 189 -4.53 -13.79 8.17
CA LYS A 189 -5.77 -13.55 7.44
C LYS A 189 -5.54 -12.66 6.22
N ALA A 190 -6.38 -12.82 5.19
CA ALA A 190 -6.31 -11.95 4.02
C ALA A 190 -6.49 -10.48 4.41
N GLY A 191 -5.44 -9.69 4.19
CA GLY A 191 -5.40 -8.27 4.56
C GLY A 191 -5.44 -7.32 3.36
N TRP A 192 -5.04 -7.79 2.19
CA TRP A 192 -4.93 -7.04 0.96
C TRP A 192 -4.89 -7.99 -0.25
N GLY A 193 -4.79 -7.48 -1.48
CA GLY A 193 -4.78 -8.34 -2.67
C GLY A 193 -4.04 -7.74 -3.85
N ILE A 194 -3.65 -8.61 -4.78
CA ILE A 194 -2.98 -8.30 -6.04
C ILE A 194 -3.93 -8.61 -7.19
N ARG A 195 -3.95 -7.73 -8.18
CA ARG A 195 -4.66 -7.90 -9.44
C ARG A 195 -3.68 -7.95 -10.60
N GLN A 196 -3.80 -8.98 -11.43
CA GLN A 196 -3.06 -9.08 -12.68
C GLN A 196 -4.00 -9.57 -13.79
N LYS A 197 -4.35 -8.68 -14.73
CA LYS A 197 -5.39 -8.91 -15.74
C LYS A 197 -6.69 -9.35 -15.07
N GLU A 198 -7.20 -10.52 -15.43
CA GLU A 198 -8.41 -11.11 -14.84
C GLU A 198 -8.15 -11.87 -13.53
N ASN A 199 -6.88 -12.02 -13.16
CA ASN A 199 -6.49 -12.80 -11.99
C ASN A 199 -6.47 -11.93 -10.72
N PHE A 200 -6.83 -12.55 -9.60
CA PHE A 200 -6.77 -11.96 -8.27
C PHE A 200 -6.16 -12.95 -7.28
N ALA A 201 -5.34 -12.46 -6.37
CA ALA A 201 -4.85 -13.20 -5.22
C ALA A 201 -5.02 -12.37 -3.94
N GLY A 202 -5.64 -12.95 -2.92
CA GLY A 202 -5.68 -12.40 -1.57
C GLY A 202 -4.38 -12.71 -0.84
N ILE A 203 -3.78 -11.72 -0.19
CA ILE A 203 -2.51 -11.88 0.51
C ILE A 203 -2.73 -11.85 2.01
N GLN A 204 -2.13 -12.80 2.71
CA GLN A 204 -2.19 -12.89 4.15
C GLN A 204 -1.39 -11.75 4.80
N SER A 205 -1.94 -11.18 5.87
CA SER A 205 -1.21 -10.20 6.66
C SER A 205 -0.06 -10.86 7.41
N PRO A 206 1.16 -10.33 7.33
CA PRO A 206 2.30 -10.86 8.08
C PRO A 206 2.20 -10.57 9.58
N ILE A 207 1.38 -9.60 9.97
CA ILE A 207 1.32 -9.10 11.35
C ILE A 207 -0.10 -8.69 11.76
N ASN A 208 -0.32 -8.57 13.08
CA ASN A 208 -1.49 -7.89 13.64
C ASN A 208 -1.26 -6.39 13.72
N GLY A 209 -2.31 -5.58 13.70
CA GLY A 209 -2.25 -4.16 14.01
C GLY A 209 -3.21 -3.30 13.21
N ILE A 210 -3.04 -1.98 13.31
CA ILE A 210 -3.93 -0.99 12.71
C ILE A 210 -3.18 -0.26 11.59
N ILE A 211 -3.79 -0.20 10.40
CA ILE A 211 -3.22 0.53 9.25
C ILE A 211 -3.11 2.02 9.56
N THR A 212 -1.90 2.56 9.46
CA THR A 212 -1.64 3.99 9.72
C THR A 212 -1.40 4.80 8.45
N LYS A 213 -0.85 4.17 7.41
CA LYS A 213 -0.58 4.80 6.12
C LYS A 213 -0.67 3.79 4.98
N VAL A 214 -1.00 4.26 3.80
CA VAL A 214 -0.99 3.46 2.56
C VAL A 214 -0.17 4.19 1.50
N ASN A 215 0.64 3.47 0.77
CA ASN A 215 1.45 4.03 -0.31
C ASN A 215 0.57 4.37 -1.53
N HIS A 216 0.08 5.58 -1.59
CA HIS A 216 -0.79 6.04 -2.67
C HIS A 216 -0.08 6.09 -4.05
N LYS A 217 1.27 6.07 -4.09
CA LYS A 217 2.02 6.07 -5.34
C LYS A 217 1.77 4.79 -6.15
N ILE A 218 1.58 3.66 -5.47
CA ILE A 218 1.29 2.36 -6.09
C ILE A 218 -0.01 2.37 -6.90
N ARG A 219 -0.99 3.21 -6.55
CA ARG A 219 -2.22 3.36 -7.34
C ARG A 219 -1.98 3.97 -8.72
N LYS A 220 -0.93 4.77 -8.87
CA LYS A 220 -0.54 5.40 -10.13
C LYS A 220 0.53 4.62 -10.88
N SER A 221 1.36 3.93 -10.11
CA SER A 221 2.52 3.16 -10.56
C SER A 221 2.54 1.81 -9.86
N PRO A 222 1.66 0.87 -10.26
CA PRO A 222 1.55 -0.45 -9.63
C PRO A 222 2.80 -1.32 -9.84
N GLU A 223 3.67 -0.92 -10.76
CA GLU A 223 4.95 -1.56 -11.02
C GLU A 223 6.05 -1.25 -9.97
N LEU A 224 5.85 -0.27 -9.08
CA LEU A 224 6.84 0.13 -8.09
C LEU A 224 7.34 -1.02 -7.18
N PRO A 225 6.48 -1.95 -6.70
CA PRO A 225 6.96 -3.09 -5.92
C PRO A 225 7.89 -4.02 -6.70
N GLN A 226 7.69 -4.15 -8.02
CA GLN A 226 8.59 -4.93 -8.87
C GLN A 226 9.92 -4.23 -9.13
N GLN A 227 9.91 -2.90 -9.27
CA GLN A 227 11.12 -2.11 -9.56
C GLN A 227 12.00 -1.89 -8.31
N ASP A 228 11.40 -1.73 -7.15
CA ASP A 228 12.08 -1.40 -5.90
C ASP A 228 11.29 -1.98 -4.71
N PRO A 229 11.28 -3.33 -4.54
CA PRO A 229 10.40 -4.01 -3.59
C PRO A 229 10.62 -3.57 -2.15
N TYR A 230 11.87 -3.33 -1.76
CA TYR A 230 12.25 -3.02 -0.38
C TYR A 230 12.36 -1.51 -0.11
N GLY A 231 12.29 -0.67 -1.14
CA GLY A 231 12.36 0.78 -1.03
C GLY A 231 11.03 1.45 -1.36
N LYS A 232 10.85 1.95 -2.58
CA LYS A 232 9.67 2.71 -3.01
C LYS A 232 8.41 1.85 -3.14
N GLY A 233 8.57 0.52 -3.29
CA GLY A 233 7.50 -0.47 -3.47
C GLY A 233 6.79 -0.90 -2.20
N TRP A 234 7.07 -0.30 -1.04
CA TRP A 234 6.29 -0.58 0.16
C TRP A 234 4.78 -0.33 -0.07
N LEU A 235 3.92 -1.10 0.60
CA LEU A 235 2.47 -1.08 0.39
C LEU A 235 1.73 -0.22 1.41
N PHE A 236 1.93 -0.49 2.68
CA PHE A 236 1.28 0.22 3.78
C PHE A 236 2.11 0.15 5.07
N THR A 237 1.72 0.93 6.06
CA THR A 237 2.31 0.86 7.40
C THR A 237 1.25 0.48 8.42
N VAL A 238 1.68 -0.26 9.44
CA VAL A 238 0.84 -0.79 10.50
C VAL A 238 1.41 -0.32 11.85
N HIS A 239 0.56 0.17 12.74
CA HIS A 239 0.91 0.38 14.14
C HIS A 239 0.59 -0.88 14.93
N ASN A 240 1.58 -1.38 15.67
CA ASN A 240 1.42 -2.48 16.60
C ASN A 240 2.09 -2.12 17.92
N SER A 241 1.37 -2.28 19.04
CA SER A 241 1.89 -2.00 20.39
C SER A 241 2.77 -3.11 20.96
N ASP A 242 2.73 -4.31 20.36
CA ASP A 242 3.48 -5.48 20.81
C ASP A 242 4.30 -6.09 19.67
N ILE A 243 5.26 -5.32 19.18
CA ILE A 243 6.15 -5.71 18.08
C ILE A 243 6.91 -7.00 18.39
N LYS A 244 7.44 -7.13 19.62
CA LYS A 244 8.26 -8.29 20.01
C LYS A 244 7.55 -9.62 19.83
N ASN A 245 6.26 -9.69 20.18
CA ASN A 245 5.50 -10.92 20.00
C ASN A 245 5.04 -11.08 18.55
N THR A 246 4.73 -10.00 17.87
CA THR A 246 4.28 -10.02 16.48
C THR A 246 5.35 -10.55 15.53
N VAL A 247 6.62 -10.18 15.71
CA VAL A 247 7.70 -10.61 14.80
C VAL A 247 8.24 -12.02 15.10
N LYS A 248 7.88 -12.63 16.24
CA LYS A 248 8.31 -14.01 16.58
C LYS A 248 7.87 -15.08 15.57
N GLY A 249 6.79 -14.83 14.86
CA GLY A 249 6.28 -15.72 13.82
C GLY A 249 6.79 -15.39 12.42
N LEU A 250 7.76 -14.50 12.31
CA LEU A 250 8.37 -14.10 11.04
C LEU A 250 9.82 -14.55 11.00
N MET A 251 10.29 -14.91 9.82
CA MET A 251 11.68 -15.30 9.58
C MET A 251 12.56 -14.05 9.45
N ALA A 252 13.78 -14.14 9.93
CA ALA A 252 14.78 -13.08 9.80
C ALA A 252 16.17 -13.65 9.55
N GLU A 253 17.06 -12.82 9.05
CA GLU A 253 18.48 -13.14 8.84
C GLU A 253 18.69 -14.48 8.13
N GLU A 254 19.48 -15.39 8.71
CA GLU A 254 19.83 -16.68 8.11
C GLU A 254 18.59 -17.57 7.86
N GLU A 255 17.59 -17.52 8.73
CA GLU A 255 16.36 -18.28 8.56
C GLU A 255 15.61 -17.84 7.28
N SER A 256 15.56 -16.54 7.01
CA SER A 256 14.92 -16.00 5.80
C SER A 256 15.68 -16.34 4.53
N LEU A 257 17.01 -16.43 4.58
CA LEU A 257 17.83 -16.83 3.44
C LEU A 257 17.62 -18.32 3.10
N ASN A 258 17.63 -19.19 4.10
CA ASN A 258 17.37 -20.62 3.93
C ASN A 258 15.96 -20.89 3.42
N TRP A 259 14.98 -20.14 3.93
CA TRP A 259 13.61 -20.21 3.45
C TRP A 259 13.51 -19.81 1.97
N LEU A 260 14.09 -18.67 1.58
CA LEU A 260 14.03 -18.23 0.18
C LEU A 260 14.74 -19.21 -0.77
N ASP A 261 15.87 -19.79 -0.36
CA ASP A 261 16.56 -20.82 -1.17
C ASP A 261 15.65 -22.04 -1.40
N GLN A 262 14.87 -22.44 -0.39
CA GLN A 262 13.90 -23.52 -0.54
C GLN A 262 12.74 -23.13 -1.47
N GLU A 263 12.18 -21.89 -1.34
CA GLU A 263 11.12 -21.41 -2.23
C GLU A 263 11.57 -21.36 -3.70
N VAL A 264 12.83 -20.97 -3.93
CA VAL A 264 13.43 -20.99 -5.28
C VAL A 264 13.55 -22.39 -5.83
N LYS A 265 14.01 -23.36 -5.02
CA LYS A 265 14.07 -24.78 -5.42
C LYS A 265 12.71 -25.35 -5.78
N ASP A 266 11.68 -25.02 -4.98
CA ASP A 266 10.32 -25.49 -5.23
C ASP A 266 9.75 -24.87 -6.52
N LEU A 267 10.09 -23.61 -6.81
CA LEU A 267 9.74 -22.97 -8.08
C LEU A 267 10.47 -23.63 -9.26
N GLU A 268 11.75 -23.94 -9.13
CA GLU A 268 12.54 -24.65 -10.14
C GLU A 268 11.89 -26.02 -10.46
N LEU A 269 11.49 -26.79 -9.43
CA LEU A 269 10.80 -28.07 -9.62
C LEU A 269 9.45 -27.90 -10.35
N MET A 270 8.66 -26.89 -10.01
CA MET A 270 7.40 -26.60 -10.71
C MET A 270 7.62 -26.25 -12.19
N ILE A 271 8.72 -25.59 -12.52
CA ILE A 271 9.08 -25.25 -13.90
C ILE A 271 9.55 -26.52 -14.64
N GLU A 272 10.36 -27.37 -14.00
CA GLU A 272 10.84 -28.62 -14.58
C GLU A 272 9.70 -29.60 -14.89
N ASP A 273 8.67 -29.65 -14.07
CA ASP A 273 7.48 -30.47 -14.32
C ASP A 273 6.75 -30.09 -15.61
N ILE A 274 6.89 -28.85 -16.07
CA ILE A 274 6.22 -28.34 -17.29
C ILE A 274 7.15 -28.38 -18.51
N LEU A 275 8.40 -27.95 -18.34
CA LEU A 275 9.36 -27.77 -19.44
C LEU A 275 10.34 -28.94 -19.60
N GLY A 276 10.38 -29.88 -18.65
CA GLY A 276 11.45 -30.86 -18.52
C GLY A 276 12.67 -30.26 -17.81
N PRO A 277 13.73 -31.08 -17.62
CA PRO A 277 14.91 -30.69 -16.84
C PRO A 277 15.50 -29.37 -17.30
N LEU A 278 15.69 -28.45 -16.36
CA LEU A 278 16.33 -27.16 -16.62
C LEU A 278 17.84 -27.41 -16.91
N ASN A 279 18.32 -26.79 -17.98
CA ASN A 279 19.74 -26.84 -18.28
C ASN A 279 20.56 -26.14 -17.19
N VAL A 280 21.63 -26.73 -16.73
CA VAL A 280 22.52 -26.27 -15.65
C VAL A 280 23.36 -25.04 -16.06
N ASP A 281 23.07 -24.40 -17.18
CA ASP A 281 23.90 -23.34 -17.77
C ASP A 281 23.84 -22.00 -17.00
N GLY A 282 23.31 -21.97 -15.77
CA GLY A 282 23.36 -20.82 -14.87
C GLY A 282 22.50 -19.63 -15.31
N GLY A 283 21.49 -19.84 -16.14
CA GLY A 283 20.54 -18.79 -16.54
C GLY A 283 19.65 -18.38 -15.39
N PHE A 284 19.56 -17.06 -15.13
CA PHE A 284 18.59 -16.53 -14.16
C PHE A 284 17.17 -16.58 -14.73
N LEU A 285 16.19 -16.89 -13.88
CA LEU A 285 14.78 -16.80 -14.23
C LEU A 285 14.45 -15.35 -14.58
N ARG A 286 13.72 -15.16 -15.68
CA ARG A 286 13.31 -13.81 -16.11
C ARG A 286 12.33 -13.21 -15.10
N PRO A 287 12.35 -11.89 -14.86
CA PRO A 287 11.23 -11.19 -14.22
C PRO A 287 9.93 -11.48 -15.00
N ASP A 288 8.82 -11.67 -14.29
CA ASP A 288 7.52 -12.09 -14.87
C ASP A 288 7.53 -13.57 -15.34
N ILE A 289 7.74 -14.46 -14.38
CA ILE A 289 7.75 -15.92 -14.62
C ILE A 289 6.37 -16.38 -15.07
N PHE A 290 5.28 -15.92 -14.42
CA PHE A 290 3.92 -16.26 -14.81
C PHE A 290 3.58 -15.79 -16.23
N GLY A 291 3.97 -14.59 -16.62
CA GLY A 291 3.75 -14.09 -17.97
C GLY A 291 4.55 -14.84 -19.03
N SER A 292 5.75 -15.31 -18.67
CA SER A 292 6.62 -16.11 -19.55
C SER A 292 6.20 -17.59 -19.63
N LEU A 293 5.66 -18.14 -18.55
CA LEU A 293 5.25 -19.53 -18.41
C LEU A 293 3.84 -19.67 -17.85
N PRO A 294 2.80 -19.26 -18.62
CA PRO A 294 1.42 -19.28 -18.14
C PRO A 294 0.90 -20.69 -17.81
N GLY A 295 1.58 -21.74 -18.31
CA GLY A 295 1.30 -23.13 -17.97
C GLY A 295 1.47 -23.47 -16.49
N LEU A 296 2.25 -22.69 -15.73
CA LEU A 296 2.37 -22.81 -14.27
C LEU A 296 1.02 -22.59 -13.56
N GLY A 297 0.15 -21.79 -14.18
CA GLY A 297 -1.18 -21.48 -13.66
C GLY A 297 -1.16 -20.52 -12.46
N TRP A 298 -1.93 -19.43 -12.55
CA TRP A 298 -2.03 -18.43 -11.49
C TRP A 298 -2.41 -19.04 -10.13
N ASN A 299 -3.44 -19.88 -10.11
CA ASN A 299 -3.93 -20.49 -8.87
C ASN A 299 -2.93 -21.46 -8.23
N ASN A 300 -2.10 -22.12 -9.03
CA ASN A 300 -1.05 -23.00 -8.52
C ASN A 300 0.05 -22.18 -7.83
N LEU A 301 0.53 -21.13 -8.49
CA LEU A 301 1.55 -20.25 -7.94
C LEU A 301 1.06 -19.54 -6.67
N THR A 302 -0.14 -18.97 -6.69
CA THR A 302 -0.65 -18.22 -5.52
C THR A 302 -0.97 -19.13 -4.35
N ARG A 303 -1.50 -20.33 -4.60
CA ARG A 303 -1.71 -21.33 -3.53
C ARG A 303 -0.41 -21.81 -2.93
N ARG A 304 0.60 -22.09 -3.77
CA ARG A 304 1.89 -22.60 -3.28
C ARG A 304 2.68 -21.55 -2.50
N PHE A 305 2.78 -20.34 -3.01
CA PHE A 305 3.69 -19.32 -2.47
C PHE A 305 3.00 -18.27 -1.61
N LEU A 306 1.72 -17.99 -1.81
CA LEU A 306 1.00 -16.94 -1.06
C LEU A 306 0.00 -17.51 -0.04
N GLY A 307 -0.28 -18.79 -0.09
CA GLY A 307 -1.27 -19.44 0.77
C GLY A 307 -2.72 -18.93 0.51
N SER A 308 -3.01 -18.52 -0.74
CA SER A 308 -4.29 -17.89 -1.13
C SER A 308 -5.18 -18.84 -1.94
#